data_c0b965a33992810a591c6ad4c0de0595
#
_entry.id   c0b965a33992810a591c6ad4c0de0595
#
_cell.length_a   1.000
_cell.length_b   1.000
_cell.length_c   1.000
_cell.angle_alpha   90.00
_cell.angle_beta   90.00
_cell.angle_gamma   90.00
#
_symmetry.space_group_name_H-M   'P 1'
#
loop_
_entity.id
_entity.type
_entity.pdbx_description
1 polymer ?
#
loop_
_entity_poly.entity_id
_entity_poly.type
_entity_poly.pdbx_seq_one_letter_code
_entity_poly.pdbx_strand_id
1 'polypeptide(L)'
;YKLDKALNETPVMQFTANNNTKYEAETLYAVAGGDTVKYDAQTFTAVDKDGNGKIDFFSVAPFQVLKVNYVNKTEFRLSNNMKYTIEDVNVYDGIAKDDYVVYTAAANTATDTDTFVKADMISGKITQKDGNDVYVDGNWYTLDASYKDEGNTGSVGTVLADAVVVNGYLFYADESGATNVEDYVVVVS
;
A
#
# COMPACT_ATOMS: atom_id res chain seq x y z
N TYR A 1 21.19 3.79 -6.45
CA TYR A 1 21.85 4.48 -5.33
C TYR A 1 23.18 3.79 -5.02
N LYS A 2 24.18 4.57 -4.56
CA LYS A 2 25.39 4.00 -3.97
C LYS A 2 25.23 4.06 -2.45
N LEU A 3 25.46 2.94 -1.79
CA LEU A 3 25.43 2.89 -0.32
C LEU A 3 26.82 3.28 0.22
N ASP A 4 26.84 3.89 1.40
CA ASP A 4 28.06 4.06 2.14
C ASP A 4 28.60 2.71 2.61
N LYS A 5 29.91 2.62 2.78
CA LYS A 5 30.56 1.38 3.24
C LYS A 5 30.06 0.99 4.63
N ALA A 6 29.81 1.97 5.50
CA ALA A 6 29.31 1.75 6.84
C ALA A 6 27.89 1.15 6.84
N LEU A 7 27.06 1.47 5.86
CA LEU A 7 25.73 0.88 5.71
C LEU A 7 25.82 -0.60 5.34
N ASN A 8 26.79 -1.00 4.51
CA ASN A 8 27.00 -2.39 4.16
C ASN A 8 27.58 -3.23 5.31
N GLU A 9 28.29 -2.61 6.23
CA GLU A 9 28.91 -3.27 7.38
C GLU A 9 28.02 -3.22 8.64
N THR A 10 27.24 -2.15 8.76
CA THR A 10 26.35 -1.93 9.91
C THR A 10 25.00 -1.46 9.38
N PRO A 11 24.06 -2.34 9.24
CA PRO A 11 22.78 -2.03 8.62
C PRO A 11 22.05 -0.96 9.41
N VAL A 12 21.60 0.07 8.72
CA VAL A 12 20.84 1.16 9.32
C VAL A 12 19.61 1.41 8.47
N MET A 13 18.51 0.81 8.89
CA MET A 13 17.19 1.23 8.46
C MET A 13 16.42 1.68 9.68
N GLN A 14 15.94 2.92 9.68
CA GLN A 14 15.05 3.43 10.70
C GLN A 14 13.65 3.55 10.13
N PHE A 15 12.68 2.97 10.82
CA PHE A 15 11.28 3.27 10.59
C PHE A 15 10.93 4.54 11.34
N THR A 16 10.17 5.40 10.69
CA THR A 16 9.80 6.70 11.26
C THR A 16 8.65 6.62 12.25
N ALA A 17 7.88 5.55 12.28
CA ALA A 17 6.79 5.40 13.23
C ALA A 17 7.03 4.23 14.17
N ASN A 18 7.19 4.49 15.44
CA ASN A 18 7.17 3.54 16.58
C ASN A 18 7.99 2.24 16.40
N ASN A 19 8.79 2.12 15.37
CA ASN A 19 9.51 0.91 15.08
C ASN A 19 10.99 1.20 14.82
N ASN A 20 11.81 1.07 15.85
CA ASN A 20 13.27 1.17 15.78
C ASN A 20 13.92 -0.11 15.24
N THR A 21 13.21 -0.87 14.44
CA THR A 21 13.76 -2.10 13.85
C THR A 21 14.86 -1.73 12.86
N LYS A 22 16.02 -2.32 13.03
CA LYS A 22 17.14 -2.22 12.10
C LYS A 22 17.15 -3.41 11.17
N TYR A 23 17.45 -3.16 9.91
CA TYR A 23 17.57 -4.20 8.89
C TYR A 23 18.99 -4.24 8.35
N GLU A 24 19.45 -5.43 8.01
CA GLU A 24 20.69 -5.59 7.24
C GLU A 24 20.52 -4.95 5.85
N ALA A 25 21.62 -4.46 5.27
CA ALA A 25 21.59 -3.83 3.96
C ALA A 25 21.02 -4.76 2.86
N GLU A 26 21.34 -6.05 2.93
CA GLU A 26 20.80 -7.06 2.01
C GLU A 26 19.29 -7.23 2.17
N THR A 27 18.81 -7.26 3.41
CA THR A 27 17.37 -7.30 3.71
C THR A 27 16.66 -6.05 3.20
N LEU A 28 17.30 -4.89 3.32
CA LEU A 28 16.77 -3.65 2.80
C LEU A 28 16.62 -3.71 1.28
N TYR A 29 17.59 -4.26 0.57
CA TYR A 29 17.48 -4.42 -0.88
C TYR A 29 16.37 -5.36 -1.30
N ALA A 30 16.22 -6.49 -0.62
CA ALA A 30 15.13 -7.41 -0.84
C ALA A 30 13.78 -6.70 -0.63
N VAL A 31 13.65 -5.98 0.47
CA VAL A 31 12.44 -5.18 0.77
C VAL A 31 12.17 -4.13 -0.31
N ALA A 32 13.18 -3.37 -0.70
CA ALA A 32 13.05 -2.35 -1.74
C ALA A 32 12.82 -2.96 -3.14
N GLY A 33 13.26 -4.19 -3.36
CA GLY A 33 13.03 -4.96 -4.58
C GLY A 33 11.66 -5.63 -4.66
N GLY A 34 10.83 -5.54 -3.61
CA GLY A 34 9.51 -6.15 -3.58
C GLY A 34 9.48 -7.64 -3.24
N ASP A 35 10.60 -8.20 -2.81
CA ASP A 35 10.70 -9.62 -2.44
C ASP A 35 10.00 -9.92 -1.10
N THR A 36 9.72 -8.89 -0.31
CA THR A 36 9.10 -9.03 1.00
C THR A 36 7.79 -8.24 1.07
N VAL A 37 6.69 -8.93 0.99
CA VAL A 37 5.31 -8.40 1.00
C VAL A 37 5.05 -7.38 2.11
N LYS A 38 5.68 -7.55 3.26
CA LYS A 38 5.50 -6.69 4.43
C LYS A 38 5.82 -5.21 4.19
N TYR A 39 6.67 -4.91 3.21
CA TYR A 39 7.12 -3.55 2.91
C TYR A 39 6.76 -3.10 1.49
N ASP A 40 6.04 -3.92 0.75
CA ASP A 40 5.49 -3.53 -0.53
C ASP A 40 4.63 -2.27 -0.36
N ALA A 41 4.63 -1.42 -1.35
CA ALA A 41 3.96 -0.12 -1.36
C ALA A 41 4.47 0.92 -0.33
N GLN A 42 5.36 0.59 0.60
CA GLN A 42 5.90 1.55 1.56
C GLN A 42 6.81 2.57 0.89
N THR A 43 6.81 3.79 1.42
CA THR A 43 7.71 4.84 0.92
C THR A 43 9.05 4.78 1.65
N PHE A 44 10.11 4.70 0.87
CA PHE A 44 11.50 4.73 1.36
C PHE A 44 12.12 6.09 1.07
N THR A 45 12.70 6.71 2.08
CA THR A 45 13.50 7.93 1.93
C THR A 45 14.96 7.59 2.15
N ALA A 46 15.78 7.77 1.12
CA ALA A 46 17.22 7.61 1.21
C ALA A 46 17.86 8.90 1.76
N VAL A 47 18.72 8.78 2.76
CA VAL A 47 19.35 9.91 3.43
C VAL A 47 20.86 9.80 3.34
N ASP A 48 21.48 10.83 2.76
CA ASP A 48 22.92 11.12 2.78
C ASP A 48 23.13 12.17 3.87
N LYS A 49 23.59 11.73 5.03
CA LYS A 49 23.69 12.58 6.22
C LYS A 49 24.90 13.49 6.21
N ASP A 50 25.99 13.05 5.60
CA ASP A 50 27.26 13.78 5.56
C ASP A 50 27.54 14.48 4.22
N GLY A 51 26.67 14.32 3.22
CA GLY A 51 26.77 14.99 1.93
C GLY A 51 27.85 14.40 1.02
N ASN A 52 28.28 13.17 1.23
CA ASN A 52 29.33 12.52 0.44
C ASN A 52 28.82 11.86 -0.86
N GLY A 53 27.51 11.95 -1.13
CA GLY A 53 26.85 11.39 -2.31
C GLY A 53 26.51 9.90 -2.17
N LYS A 54 26.59 9.35 -0.97
CA LYS A 54 26.22 7.97 -0.65
C LYS A 54 25.09 7.94 0.38
N ILE A 55 24.39 6.83 0.46
CA ILE A 55 23.30 6.66 1.40
C ILE A 55 23.84 6.13 2.74
N ASP A 56 23.63 6.88 3.81
CA ASP A 56 23.95 6.49 5.17
C ASP A 56 22.87 5.68 5.84
N PHE A 57 21.59 6.01 5.57
CA PHE A 57 20.47 5.26 6.07
C PHE A 57 19.21 5.44 5.21
N PHE A 58 18.28 4.51 5.37
CA PHE A 58 16.94 4.64 4.82
C PHE A 58 15.93 4.88 5.93
N SER A 59 14.98 5.76 5.66
CA SER A 59 13.81 5.97 6.49
C SER A 59 12.60 5.37 5.80
N VAL A 60 11.79 4.61 6.52
CA VAL A 60 10.54 4.06 6.03
C VAL A 60 9.41 4.64 6.85
N ALA A 61 8.37 5.13 6.19
CA ALA A 61 7.12 5.54 6.80
C ALA A 61 6.08 4.43 6.61
N PRO A 62 5.93 3.49 7.56
CA PRO A 62 4.96 2.41 7.43
C PRO A 62 3.54 2.97 7.50
N PHE A 63 2.67 2.43 6.67
CA PHE A 63 1.25 2.75 6.68
C PHE A 63 0.41 1.47 6.66
N GLN A 64 -0.88 1.61 6.92
CA GLN A 64 -1.87 0.57 6.74
C GLN A 64 -3.00 1.10 5.87
N VAL A 65 -3.54 0.26 5.02
CA VAL A 65 -4.77 0.57 4.28
C VAL A 65 -5.93 -0.10 5.00
N LEU A 66 -6.88 0.70 5.47
CA LEU A 66 -7.96 0.25 6.33
C LEU A 66 -9.29 0.80 5.83
N LYS A 67 -10.35 0.01 5.98
CA LYS A 67 -11.72 0.42 5.65
C LYS A 67 -12.37 1.11 6.85
N VAL A 68 -13.13 2.16 6.59
CA VAL A 68 -13.95 2.84 7.60
C VAL A 68 -15.27 2.09 7.76
N ASN A 69 -15.46 1.45 8.92
CA ASN A 69 -16.66 0.64 9.19
C ASN A 69 -17.80 1.46 9.80
N TYR A 70 -17.48 2.56 10.45
CA TYR A 70 -18.46 3.40 11.13
C TYR A 70 -17.95 4.84 11.24
N VAL A 71 -18.85 5.80 11.09
CA VAL A 71 -18.58 7.23 11.30
C VAL A 71 -19.80 7.86 11.96
N ASN A 72 -19.57 8.78 12.89
CA ASN A 72 -20.54 9.74 13.37
C ASN A 72 -19.91 11.15 13.44
N LYS A 73 -20.53 12.09 14.11
CA LYS A 73 -20.06 13.49 14.18
C LYS A 73 -18.74 13.69 14.92
N THR A 74 -18.36 12.75 15.79
CA THR A 74 -17.22 12.88 16.71
C THR A 74 -16.20 11.78 16.59
N GLU A 75 -16.57 10.63 16.03
CA GLU A 75 -15.70 9.44 15.99
C GLU A 75 -15.87 8.63 14.71
N PHE A 76 -14.84 7.86 14.38
CA PHE A 76 -14.90 6.81 13.37
C PHE A 76 -14.21 5.53 13.85
N ARG A 77 -14.55 4.41 13.20
CA ARG A 77 -13.95 3.10 13.47
C ARG A 77 -13.49 2.45 12.19
N LEU A 78 -12.36 1.78 12.27
CA LEU A 78 -11.71 1.12 11.15
C LEU A 78 -11.95 -0.39 11.17
N SER A 79 -11.61 -1.06 10.08
CA SER A 79 -11.76 -2.51 9.89
C SER A 79 -10.97 -3.35 10.91
N ASN A 80 -9.90 -2.82 11.48
CA ASN A 80 -9.14 -3.43 12.56
C ASN A 80 -9.75 -3.21 13.97
N ASN A 81 -10.99 -2.66 14.04
CA ASN A 81 -11.71 -2.30 15.27
C ASN A 81 -11.12 -1.13 16.09
N MET A 82 -10.10 -0.47 15.59
CA MET A 82 -9.60 0.75 16.24
C MET A 82 -10.61 1.89 16.08
N LYS A 83 -10.71 2.69 17.12
CA LYS A 83 -11.63 3.83 17.23
C LYS A 83 -10.81 5.10 17.42
N TYR A 84 -11.20 6.15 16.72
CA TYR A 84 -10.57 7.47 16.77
C TYR A 84 -11.61 8.56 16.96
N THR A 85 -11.24 9.59 17.73
CA THR A 85 -11.98 10.85 17.82
C THR A 85 -11.51 11.76 16.70
N ILE A 86 -12.43 12.35 15.93
CA ILE A 86 -12.09 13.16 14.75
C ILE A 86 -11.23 14.38 15.13
N GLU A 87 -11.50 14.99 16.29
CA GLU A 87 -10.74 16.17 16.76
C GLU A 87 -9.32 15.85 17.25
N ASP A 88 -9.03 14.58 17.58
CA ASP A 88 -7.74 14.16 18.15
C ASP A 88 -6.74 13.69 17.08
N VAL A 89 -7.14 13.61 15.83
CA VAL A 89 -6.35 13.04 14.74
C VAL A 89 -6.36 13.94 13.50
N ASN A 90 -5.37 13.76 12.63
CA ASN A 90 -5.34 14.42 11.35
C ASN A 90 -6.09 13.55 10.31
N VAL A 91 -7.31 13.95 9.99
CA VAL A 91 -8.16 13.22 9.04
C VAL A 91 -8.72 14.20 8.00
N TYR A 92 -8.91 13.72 6.76
CA TYR A 92 -9.50 14.52 5.68
C TYR A 92 -10.96 14.87 5.96
N ASP A 93 -11.41 16.01 5.41
CA ASP A 93 -12.79 16.46 5.54
C ASP A 93 -13.77 15.50 4.87
N GLY A 94 -14.86 15.20 5.59
CA GLY A 94 -15.95 14.40 5.03
C GLY A 94 -15.69 12.90 5.04
N ILE A 95 -14.85 12.40 5.95
CA ILE A 95 -14.68 10.94 6.17
C ILE A 95 -16.04 10.26 6.29
N ALA A 96 -16.23 9.17 5.56
CA ALA A 96 -17.50 8.46 5.48
C ALA A 96 -17.32 6.95 5.71
N LYS A 97 -18.42 6.30 6.10
CA LYS A 97 -18.48 4.84 6.13
C LYS A 97 -18.19 4.29 4.74
N ASP A 98 -17.48 3.18 4.69
CA ASP A 98 -17.00 2.47 3.50
C ASP A 98 -15.86 3.16 2.73
N ASP A 99 -15.39 4.34 3.14
CA ASP A 99 -14.13 4.88 2.66
C ASP A 99 -12.96 3.95 3.03
N TYR A 100 -11.96 3.91 2.16
CA TYR A 100 -10.64 3.36 2.49
C TYR A 100 -9.67 4.49 2.81
N VAL A 101 -8.87 4.28 3.86
CA VAL A 101 -7.91 5.26 4.36
C VAL A 101 -6.51 4.67 4.41
N VAL A 102 -5.53 5.49 4.08
CA VAL A 102 -4.12 5.25 4.36
C VAL A 102 -3.85 5.81 5.75
N TYR A 103 -3.65 4.93 6.71
CA TYR A 103 -3.36 5.26 8.10
C TYR A 103 -1.85 5.27 8.34
N THR A 104 -1.34 6.36 8.87
CA THR A 104 0.04 6.51 9.35
C THR A 104 0.01 6.86 10.82
N ALA A 105 0.61 6.00 11.64
CA ALA A 105 0.70 6.26 13.08
C ALA A 105 1.65 7.41 13.36
N ALA A 106 1.34 8.19 14.41
CA ALA A 106 2.20 9.23 14.93
C ALA A 106 3.59 8.68 15.29
N ALA A 107 4.63 9.30 14.76
CA ALA A 107 6.02 8.91 15.08
C ALA A 107 6.38 9.23 16.53
N ASN A 108 5.84 10.30 17.08
CA ASN A 108 5.98 10.73 18.47
C ASN A 108 4.61 11.17 19.00
N THR A 109 4.00 10.35 19.82
CA THR A 109 2.65 10.61 20.37
C THR A 109 2.56 11.85 21.27
N ALA A 110 3.67 12.43 21.65
CA ALA A 110 3.69 13.68 22.42
C ALA A 110 3.61 14.94 21.56
N THR A 111 4.00 14.86 20.28
CA THR A 111 4.09 16.00 19.37
C THR A 111 3.33 15.80 18.06
N ASP A 112 3.08 14.56 17.68
CA ASP A 112 2.48 14.21 16.42
C ASP A 112 1.12 13.55 16.63
N THR A 113 0.29 13.58 15.62
CA THR A 113 -1.03 12.94 15.61
C THR A 113 -1.10 11.86 14.53
N ASP A 114 -1.89 10.84 14.79
CA ASP A 114 -2.25 9.85 13.79
C ASP A 114 -2.86 10.52 12.55
N THR A 115 -2.45 10.09 11.37
CA THR A 115 -2.88 10.69 10.11
C THR A 115 -3.65 9.70 9.26
N PHE A 116 -4.77 10.17 8.70
CA PHE A 116 -5.65 9.41 7.82
C PHE A 116 -5.86 10.18 6.53
N VAL A 117 -5.41 9.61 5.43
CA VAL A 117 -5.61 10.16 4.08
C VAL A 117 -6.57 9.24 3.33
N LYS A 118 -7.51 9.81 2.58
CA LYS A 118 -8.38 9.00 1.74
C LYS A 118 -7.54 8.29 0.68
N ALA A 119 -7.72 6.98 0.55
CA ALA A 119 -7.04 6.22 -0.48
C ALA A 119 -7.63 6.53 -1.87
N ASP A 120 -6.80 6.51 -2.88
CA ASP A 120 -7.25 6.61 -4.27
C ASP A 120 -7.97 5.32 -4.67
N MET A 121 -8.96 5.47 -5.54
CA MET A 121 -9.73 4.33 -6.05
C MET A 121 -9.79 4.39 -7.56
N ILE A 122 -9.70 3.21 -8.18
CA ILE A 122 -9.83 3.04 -9.63
C ILE A 122 -10.90 1.99 -9.93
N SER A 123 -11.47 2.06 -11.11
CA SER A 123 -12.34 1.02 -11.67
C SER A 123 -11.91 0.75 -13.10
N GLY A 124 -12.00 -0.49 -13.56
CA GLY A 124 -11.62 -0.82 -14.91
C GLY A 124 -11.45 -2.31 -15.12
N LYS A 125 -11.16 -2.70 -16.37
CA LYS A 125 -10.93 -4.08 -16.72
C LYS A 125 -9.44 -4.41 -16.73
N ILE A 126 -9.04 -5.52 -16.13
CA ILE A 126 -7.68 -6.04 -16.25
C ILE A 126 -7.51 -6.57 -17.68
N THR A 127 -6.63 -5.96 -18.44
CA THR A 127 -6.39 -6.32 -19.86
C THR A 127 -5.09 -7.08 -20.07
N GLN A 128 -4.13 -6.95 -19.16
CA GLN A 128 -2.85 -7.68 -19.19
C GLN A 128 -2.44 -8.03 -17.77
N LYS A 129 -1.60 -9.07 -17.64
CA LYS A 129 -1.01 -9.53 -16.39
C LYS A 129 0.40 -10.05 -16.61
N ASP A 130 1.33 -9.66 -15.73
CA ASP A 130 2.68 -10.20 -15.67
C ASP A 130 3.04 -10.47 -14.21
N GLY A 131 3.08 -11.74 -13.82
CA GLY A 131 3.29 -12.12 -12.42
C GLY A 131 2.22 -11.53 -11.48
N ASN A 132 2.65 -10.61 -10.63
CA ASN A 132 1.77 -9.87 -9.72
C ASN A 132 1.31 -8.52 -10.29
N ASP A 133 1.81 -8.12 -11.43
CA ASP A 133 1.43 -6.86 -12.05
C ASP A 133 0.23 -7.04 -12.98
N VAL A 134 -0.70 -6.11 -12.91
CA VAL A 134 -1.91 -6.06 -13.72
C VAL A 134 -2.03 -4.72 -14.43
N TYR A 135 -2.52 -4.75 -15.66
CA TYR A 135 -2.73 -3.54 -16.45
C TYR A 135 -4.20 -3.18 -16.51
N VAL A 136 -4.52 -2.01 -15.95
CA VAL A 136 -5.89 -1.50 -15.83
C VAL A 136 -5.92 -0.07 -16.33
N ASP A 137 -6.80 0.23 -17.27
CA ASP A 137 -7.06 1.58 -17.78
C ASP A 137 -5.80 2.41 -18.10
N GLY A 138 -4.83 1.78 -18.79
CA GLY A 138 -3.62 2.48 -19.23
C GLY A 138 -2.45 2.47 -18.26
N ASN A 139 -2.60 1.89 -17.06
CA ASN A 139 -1.57 1.87 -16.04
C ASN A 139 -1.30 0.46 -15.52
N TRP A 140 -0.05 0.21 -15.13
CA TRP A 140 0.34 -1.00 -14.42
C TRP A 140 0.22 -0.79 -12.91
N TYR A 141 -0.29 -1.81 -12.21
CA TYR A 141 -0.41 -1.86 -10.76
C TYR A 141 0.08 -3.21 -10.25
N THR A 142 0.77 -3.22 -9.13
CA THR A 142 1.21 -4.45 -8.46
C THR A 142 0.14 -4.91 -7.45
N LEU A 143 -0.24 -6.17 -7.48
CA LEU A 143 -1.18 -6.74 -6.51
C LEU A 143 -0.49 -6.89 -5.15
N ASP A 144 -1.00 -6.19 -4.14
CA ASP A 144 -0.61 -6.39 -2.75
C ASP A 144 -1.12 -7.74 -2.22
N ALA A 145 -0.51 -8.24 -1.13
CA ALA A 145 -0.94 -9.50 -0.53
C ALA A 145 -2.39 -9.43 -0.04
N SER A 146 -2.81 -8.29 0.52
CA SER A 146 -4.18 -8.10 1.00
C SER A 146 -5.23 -8.23 -0.10
N TYR A 147 -4.89 -7.87 -1.34
CA TYR A 147 -5.76 -8.08 -2.48
C TYR A 147 -6.09 -9.57 -2.71
N LYS A 148 -5.09 -10.44 -2.52
CA LYS A 148 -5.25 -11.89 -2.68
C LYS A 148 -5.91 -12.55 -1.49
N ASP A 149 -5.72 -11.99 -0.29
CA ASP A 149 -6.33 -12.50 0.94
C ASP A 149 -7.85 -12.42 0.93
N GLU A 150 -8.42 -11.52 0.12
CA GLU A 150 -9.87 -11.45 -0.14
C GLU A 150 -10.38 -12.47 -1.17
N GLY A 151 -9.51 -13.33 -1.66
CA GLY A 151 -9.85 -14.34 -2.67
C GLY A 151 -9.80 -13.82 -4.10
N ASN A 152 -9.37 -12.60 -4.31
CA ASN A 152 -9.22 -11.97 -5.61
C ASN A 152 -8.04 -12.57 -6.37
N THR A 153 -8.17 -12.70 -7.68
CA THR A 153 -7.16 -13.37 -8.52
C THR A 153 -6.36 -12.42 -9.39
N GLY A 154 -6.90 -11.26 -9.68
CA GLY A 154 -6.32 -10.32 -10.64
C GLY A 154 -6.17 -10.93 -12.03
N SER A 155 -7.12 -11.77 -12.45
CA SER A 155 -7.06 -12.45 -13.75
C SER A 155 -7.39 -11.49 -14.89
N VAL A 156 -6.77 -11.71 -16.06
CA VAL A 156 -7.12 -10.97 -17.28
C VAL A 156 -8.60 -11.21 -17.60
N GLY A 157 -9.30 -10.13 -17.89
CA GLY A 157 -10.73 -10.15 -18.16
C GLY A 157 -11.59 -9.73 -16.97
N THR A 158 -11.06 -9.79 -15.75
CA THR A 158 -11.74 -9.32 -14.53
C THR A 158 -12.03 -7.81 -14.61
N VAL A 159 -13.21 -7.43 -14.17
CA VAL A 159 -13.59 -6.02 -13.98
C VAL A 159 -13.45 -5.68 -12.50
N LEU A 160 -12.67 -4.66 -12.21
CA LEU A 160 -12.48 -4.10 -10.89
C LEU A 160 -13.48 -2.98 -10.69
N ALA A 161 -14.20 -3.02 -9.58
CA ALA A 161 -14.95 -1.90 -9.06
C ALA A 161 -14.29 -1.43 -7.75
N ASP A 162 -14.16 -0.10 -7.62
CA ASP A 162 -13.66 0.53 -6.40
C ASP A 162 -12.33 -0.04 -5.87
N ALA A 163 -11.40 -0.32 -6.80
CA ALA A 163 -10.10 -0.88 -6.46
C ALA A 163 -9.24 0.17 -5.76
N VAL A 164 -8.79 -0.14 -4.56
CA VAL A 164 -8.00 0.75 -3.70
C VAL A 164 -6.54 0.71 -4.09
N VAL A 165 -5.97 1.87 -4.40
CA VAL A 165 -4.60 2.00 -4.88
C VAL A 165 -3.78 2.90 -3.96
N VAL A 166 -2.60 2.42 -3.56
CA VAL A 166 -1.61 3.22 -2.84
C VAL A 166 -0.23 2.95 -3.42
N ASN A 167 0.49 4.00 -3.82
CA ASN A 167 1.84 3.93 -4.39
C ASN A 167 1.97 2.94 -5.57
N GLY A 168 0.93 2.79 -6.38
CA GLY A 168 0.93 1.86 -7.51
C GLY A 168 0.61 0.40 -7.17
N TYR A 169 0.26 0.12 -5.92
CA TYR A 169 -0.20 -1.19 -5.46
C TYR A 169 -1.71 -1.23 -5.30
N LEU A 170 -2.32 -2.35 -5.70
CA LEU A 170 -3.73 -2.67 -5.49
C LEU A 170 -3.89 -3.45 -4.19
N PHE A 171 -4.63 -2.88 -3.24
CA PHE A 171 -4.86 -3.46 -1.91
C PHE A 171 -6.19 -4.21 -1.83
N TYR A 172 -7.26 -3.63 -2.34
CA TYR A 172 -8.61 -4.18 -2.28
C TYR A 172 -9.33 -3.86 -3.57
N ALA A 173 -10.26 -4.71 -3.97
CA ALA A 173 -11.20 -4.44 -5.03
C ALA A 173 -12.39 -5.38 -4.96
N ASP A 174 -13.54 -4.93 -5.43
CA ASP A 174 -14.63 -5.81 -5.77
C ASP A 174 -14.38 -6.34 -7.20
N GLU A 175 -14.03 -7.62 -7.32
CA GLU A 175 -13.96 -8.29 -8.61
C GLU A 175 -15.36 -8.73 -9.06
N SER A 176 -15.80 -8.24 -10.20
CA SER A 176 -17.01 -8.72 -10.85
C SER A 176 -16.66 -9.41 -12.19
N GLY A 177 -17.17 -10.62 -12.33
CA GLY A 177 -17.35 -11.27 -13.62
C GLY A 177 -16.11 -11.42 -14.48
N ALA A 178 -15.10 -12.19 -14.04
CA ALA A 178 -14.45 -13.06 -15.02
C ALA A 178 -15.48 -14.14 -15.41
N THR A 179 -16.50 -13.78 -16.14
CA THR A 179 -17.18 -14.77 -16.91
C THR A 179 -16.14 -15.26 -17.89
N ASN A 180 -15.65 -16.49 -17.70
CA ASN A 180 -15.11 -17.29 -18.77
C ASN A 180 -16.23 -17.43 -19.82
N VAL A 181 -16.44 -16.38 -20.58
CA VAL A 181 -17.06 -16.50 -21.86
C VAL A 181 -15.93 -16.99 -22.75
N GLU A 182 -15.65 -18.27 -22.67
CA GLU A 182 -15.10 -18.97 -23.79
C GLU A 182 -16.16 -18.82 -24.86
N ASP A 183 -16.01 -17.81 -25.71
CA ASP A 183 -16.72 -17.67 -26.93
C ASP A 183 -16.25 -18.82 -27.86
N TYR A 184 -16.82 -19.99 -27.66
CA TYR A 184 -16.73 -21.05 -28.64
C TYR A 184 -17.57 -20.63 -29.82
N VAL A 185 -16.92 -20.06 -30.82
CA VAL A 185 -17.52 -19.94 -32.14
C VAL A 185 -17.54 -21.36 -32.73
N VAL A 186 -18.68 -22.03 -32.65
CA VAL A 186 -18.90 -23.24 -33.38
C VAL A 186 -19.08 -22.85 -34.84
N VAL A 187 -18.03 -22.99 -35.62
CA VAL A 187 -18.13 -22.89 -37.08
C VAL A 187 -18.78 -24.19 -37.58
N VAL A 188 -20.09 -24.13 -37.89
CA VAL A 188 -20.79 -25.21 -38.57
C VAL A 188 -20.51 -25.04 -40.04
N SER A 189 -19.76 -25.96 -40.64
CA SER A 189 -19.53 -26.07 -42.08
C SER A 189 -20.66 -26.85 -42.77
#